data_9156a8cade9cfbadceeec4155e154643
#
_entry.id   9156a8cade9cfbadceeec4155e154643
#
_cell.length_a   1.000
_cell.length_b   1.000
_cell.length_c   1.000
_cell.angle_alpha   90.00
_cell.angle_beta   90.00
_cell.angle_gamma   90.00
#
_symmetry.space_group_name_H-M   'P 1'
#
loop_
_entity.id
_entity.type
_entity.pdbx_description
1 polymer ?
#
loop_
_entity_poly.entity_id
_entity_poly.type
_entity_poly.pdbx_seq_one_letter_code
_entity_poly.pdbx_strand_id
1 'polypeptide(L)'
;TQYHVVPKIVYGAKAYHFSKKKHNSYKTIMKVHIASIPKNSEVFISVGEIDCRPDEGFIVAAKKRNKPIEELISITVKEHLKWFSEHNKDQNHNIHFFNLPAPVYDKKLDKVINANAANTVALFNMFLAQHIVLHDFNLIDVYKFTVGKNGFSNNFFHIDNRHLSPKIITEIEPQIRNM
;
A
#
# COMPACT_ATOMS: atom_id res chain seq x y z
N THR A 1 11.80 16.79 -11.81
CA THR A 1 11.99 16.72 -10.36
C THR A 1 13.44 16.89 -10.02
N GLN A 2 13.76 17.63 -8.95
CA GLN A 2 15.13 17.80 -8.44
C GLN A 2 15.55 16.67 -7.47
N TYR A 3 14.71 15.63 -7.33
CA TYR A 3 14.96 14.51 -6.41
C TYR A 3 15.65 13.36 -7.10
N HIS A 4 16.70 12.85 -6.48
CA HIS A 4 17.32 11.59 -6.86
C HIS A 4 16.61 10.45 -6.13
N VAL A 5 15.84 9.63 -6.86
CA VAL A 5 15.09 8.51 -6.29
C VAL A 5 15.91 7.24 -6.40
N VAL A 6 16.19 6.60 -5.26
CA VAL A 6 16.90 5.31 -5.19
C VAL A 6 15.90 4.21 -4.83
N PRO A 7 15.52 3.33 -5.77
CA PRO A 7 14.57 2.27 -5.48
C PRO A 7 15.19 1.19 -4.57
N LYS A 8 14.39 0.73 -3.59
CA LYS A 8 14.70 -0.40 -2.71
C LYS A 8 13.59 -1.43 -2.83
N ILE A 9 13.86 -2.53 -3.50
CA ILE A 9 12.84 -3.53 -3.83
C ILE A 9 12.82 -4.66 -2.80
N VAL A 10 11.63 -4.94 -2.26
CA VAL A 10 11.34 -6.14 -1.48
C VAL A 10 10.33 -6.97 -2.28
N TYR A 11 10.83 -7.84 -3.11
CA TYR A 11 10.03 -8.57 -4.08
C TYR A 11 8.96 -9.45 -3.41
N GLY A 12 7.70 -9.31 -3.85
CA GLY A 12 6.56 -10.08 -3.31
C GLY A 12 6.15 -9.69 -1.87
N ALA A 13 6.61 -8.54 -1.36
CA ALA A 13 6.23 -8.09 -0.04
C ALA A 13 4.74 -7.75 0.03
N LYS A 14 4.11 -8.16 1.13
CA LYS A 14 2.72 -7.86 1.50
C LYS A 14 2.70 -7.04 2.80
N ALA A 15 1.71 -6.18 3.00
CA ALA A 15 1.47 -5.52 4.27
C ALA A 15 1.34 -6.55 5.41
N TYR A 16 0.71 -7.69 5.11
CA TYR A 16 0.60 -8.84 5.99
C TYR A 16 1.93 -9.37 6.51
N HIS A 17 3.01 -9.35 5.73
CA HIS A 17 4.33 -9.81 6.19
C HIS A 17 4.87 -8.95 7.32
N PHE A 18 4.62 -7.64 7.27
CA PHE A 18 5.06 -6.68 8.30
C PHE A 18 4.14 -6.69 9.53
N SER A 19 2.86 -7.04 9.36
CA SER A 19 1.90 -7.14 10.48
C SER A 19 2.12 -8.35 11.38
N LYS A 20 2.86 -9.36 10.94
CA LYS A 20 3.13 -10.57 11.74
C LYS A 20 4.02 -10.28 12.93
N LYS A 21 3.70 -10.87 14.10
CA LYS A 21 4.62 -10.86 15.26
C LYS A 21 5.91 -11.64 14.98
N LYS A 22 5.77 -12.78 14.27
CA LYS A 22 6.91 -13.63 13.92
C LYS A 22 7.83 -12.96 12.91
N HIS A 23 9.13 -13.08 13.13
CA HIS A 23 10.15 -12.66 12.17
C HIS A 23 10.04 -13.42 10.84
N ASN A 24 10.36 -12.76 9.73
CA ASN A 24 10.36 -13.34 8.39
C ASN A 24 11.38 -12.62 7.50
N SER A 25 11.69 -13.21 6.32
CA SER A 25 12.66 -12.68 5.38
C SER A 25 12.34 -11.27 4.86
N TYR A 26 11.05 -10.96 4.65
CA TYR A 26 10.63 -9.63 4.19
C TYR A 26 10.98 -8.54 5.20
N LYS A 27 10.77 -8.82 6.49
CA LYS A 27 11.17 -7.92 7.58
C LYS A 27 12.69 -7.75 7.65
N THR A 28 13.46 -8.83 7.45
CA THR A 28 14.93 -8.76 7.42
C THR A 28 15.40 -7.85 6.30
N ILE A 29 14.92 -8.08 5.07
CA ILE A 29 15.31 -7.28 3.90
C ILE A 29 14.93 -5.81 4.10
N MET A 30 13.69 -5.55 4.56
CA MET A 30 13.23 -4.18 4.78
C MET A 30 14.04 -3.46 5.86
N LYS A 31 14.42 -4.14 6.96
CA LYS A 31 15.32 -3.56 7.99
C LYS A 31 16.66 -3.16 7.40
N VAL A 32 17.26 -4.01 6.58
CA VAL A 32 18.54 -3.70 5.90
C VAL A 32 18.36 -2.48 4.99
N HIS A 33 17.24 -2.40 4.25
CA HIS A 33 16.97 -1.24 3.40
C HIS A 33 16.83 0.04 4.23
N ILE A 34 15.98 0.04 5.27
CA ILE A 34 15.78 1.21 6.14
C ILE A 34 17.12 1.65 6.74
N ALA A 35 17.92 0.72 7.27
CA ALA A 35 19.22 1.04 7.88
C ALA A 35 20.27 1.53 6.87
N SER A 36 20.12 1.20 5.58
CA SER A 36 21.05 1.63 4.51
C SER A 36 20.76 3.03 3.95
N ILE A 37 19.62 3.61 4.31
CA ILE A 37 19.24 4.96 3.90
C ILE A 37 19.84 5.97 4.88
N PRO A 38 20.42 7.09 4.43
CA PRO A 38 20.91 8.14 5.33
C PRO A 38 19.80 8.62 6.28
N LYS A 39 20.12 8.84 7.54
CA LYS A 39 19.14 9.34 8.52
C LYS A 39 18.45 10.63 8.05
N ASN A 40 17.23 10.84 8.50
CA ASN A 40 16.42 12.01 8.15
C ASN A 40 16.10 12.13 6.65
N SER A 41 16.07 11.00 5.92
CA SER A 41 15.70 10.98 4.50
C SER A 41 14.20 10.91 4.29
N GLU A 42 13.73 11.37 3.12
CA GLU A 42 12.40 11.11 2.61
C GLU A 42 12.32 9.64 2.15
N VAL A 43 11.37 8.87 2.69
CA VAL A 43 11.19 7.45 2.36
C VAL A 43 9.77 7.20 1.91
N PHE A 44 9.61 6.71 0.67
CA PHE A 44 8.32 6.43 0.06
C PHE A 44 8.06 4.93 0.07
N ILE A 45 6.92 4.50 0.62
CA ILE A 45 6.56 3.09 0.80
C ILE A 45 5.28 2.78 0.03
N SER A 46 5.36 1.77 -0.84
CA SER A 46 4.21 1.20 -1.54
C SER A 46 4.10 -0.27 -1.21
N VAL A 47 3.05 -0.66 -0.49
CA VAL A 47 2.78 -2.04 -0.07
C VAL A 47 1.28 -2.25 0.17
N GLY A 48 0.77 -3.46 -0.12
CA GLY A 48 -0.64 -3.80 0.12
C GLY A 48 -1.41 -4.24 -1.13
N GLU A 49 -0.92 -3.92 -2.33
CA GLU A 49 -1.62 -4.31 -3.57
C GLU A 49 -1.82 -5.83 -3.65
N ILE A 50 -0.77 -6.61 -3.39
CA ILE A 50 -0.83 -8.08 -3.41
C ILE A 50 -1.81 -8.61 -2.34
N ASP A 51 -1.94 -7.93 -1.20
CA ASP A 51 -2.90 -8.31 -0.15
C ASP A 51 -4.36 -8.15 -0.58
N CYS A 52 -4.65 -7.29 -1.56
CA CYS A 52 -6.00 -6.96 -2.03
C CYS A 52 -6.41 -7.73 -3.29
N ARG A 53 -5.55 -8.58 -3.84
CA ARG A 53 -5.87 -9.38 -5.04
C ARG A 53 -6.97 -10.40 -4.77
N PRO A 54 -7.81 -10.71 -5.78
CA PRO A 54 -8.94 -11.63 -5.60
C PRO A 54 -8.52 -13.09 -5.38
N ASP A 55 -7.37 -13.50 -5.91
CA ASP A 55 -6.84 -14.86 -5.88
C ASP A 55 -5.85 -15.12 -4.73
N GLU A 56 -5.53 -14.07 -3.96
CA GLU A 56 -4.64 -14.18 -2.81
C GLU A 56 -4.96 -13.10 -1.76
N GLY A 57 -4.24 -13.05 -0.66
CA GLY A 57 -4.39 -11.98 0.33
C GLY A 57 -5.67 -12.06 1.17
N PHE A 58 -6.33 -10.91 1.37
CA PHE A 58 -7.43 -10.77 2.34
C PHE A 58 -8.66 -11.59 1.98
N ILE A 59 -9.08 -11.61 0.71
CA ILE A 59 -10.29 -12.32 0.27
C ILE A 59 -10.14 -13.82 0.57
N VAL A 60 -9.03 -14.41 0.18
CA VAL A 60 -8.72 -15.82 0.44
C VAL A 60 -8.58 -16.10 1.93
N ALA A 61 -7.89 -15.20 2.66
CA ALA A 61 -7.69 -15.35 4.09
C ALA A 61 -9.01 -15.25 4.89
N ALA A 62 -9.91 -14.34 4.54
CA ALA A 62 -11.22 -14.17 5.15
C ALA A 62 -12.06 -15.45 5.00
N LYS A 63 -12.14 -15.97 3.78
CA LYS A 63 -12.84 -17.24 3.50
C LYS A 63 -12.24 -18.42 4.27
N LYS A 64 -10.91 -18.58 4.25
CA LYS A 64 -10.21 -19.70 4.91
C LYS A 64 -10.35 -19.66 6.43
N ARG A 65 -10.39 -18.46 7.04
CA ARG A 65 -10.44 -18.28 8.49
C ARG A 65 -11.85 -18.09 9.03
N ASN A 66 -12.85 -18.02 8.15
CA ASN A 66 -14.23 -17.64 8.49
C ASN A 66 -14.29 -16.36 9.35
N LYS A 67 -13.60 -15.31 8.88
CA LYS A 67 -13.53 -14.00 9.54
C LYS A 67 -13.95 -12.87 8.62
N PRO A 68 -14.56 -11.80 9.16
CA PRO A 68 -14.83 -10.59 8.39
C PRO A 68 -13.55 -10.04 7.75
N ILE A 69 -13.64 -9.66 6.47
CA ILE A 69 -12.49 -9.15 5.73
C ILE A 69 -12.01 -7.82 6.31
N GLU A 70 -12.93 -6.99 6.79
CA GLU A 70 -12.68 -5.71 7.43
C GLU A 70 -11.79 -5.87 8.67
N GLU A 71 -12.05 -6.89 9.50
CA GLU A 71 -11.24 -7.19 10.69
C GLU A 71 -9.79 -7.51 10.28
N LEU A 72 -9.62 -8.35 9.25
CA LEU A 72 -8.29 -8.76 8.78
C LEU A 72 -7.52 -7.57 8.20
N ILE A 73 -8.17 -6.71 7.43
CA ILE A 73 -7.55 -5.54 6.82
C ILE A 73 -7.15 -4.55 7.93
N SER A 74 -8.09 -4.21 8.82
CA SER A 74 -7.84 -3.25 9.91
C SER A 74 -6.66 -3.65 10.78
N ILE A 75 -6.63 -4.92 11.23
CA ILE A 75 -5.52 -5.45 12.03
C ILE A 75 -4.20 -5.40 11.24
N THR A 76 -4.23 -5.79 9.96
CA THR A 76 -3.01 -5.81 9.13
C THR A 76 -2.47 -4.40 8.93
N VAL A 77 -3.33 -3.44 8.60
CA VAL A 77 -2.92 -2.04 8.41
C VAL A 77 -2.33 -1.46 9.69
N LYS A 78 -3.01 -1.63 10.82
CA LYS A 78 -2.54 -1.15 12.11
C LYS A 78 -1.15 -1.72 12.47
N GLU A 79 -1.01 -3.04 12.37
CA GLU A 79 0.22 -3.71 12.81
C GLU A 79 1.39 -3.44 11.85
N HIS A 80 1.16 -3.29 10.53
CA HIS A 80 2.28 -2.96 9.64
C HIS A 80 2.75 -1.51 9.81
N LEU A 81 1.87 -0.55 9.99
CA LEU A 81 2.26 0.83 10.29
C LEU A 81 3.05 0.90 11.60
N LYS A 82 2.57 0.20 12.65
CA LYS A 82 3.28 0.07 13.92
C LYS A 82 4.70 -0.50 13.72
N TRP A 83 4.85 -1.52 12.87
CA TRP A 83 6.15 -2.12 12.57
C TRP A 83 7.11 -1.10 11.94
N PHE A 84 6.65 -0.30 10.97
CA PHE A 84 7.47 0.75 10.36
C PHE A 84 7.82 1.85 11.37
N SER A 85 6.88 2.28 12.19
CA SER A 85 7.13 3.26 13.24
C SER A 85 8.21 2.79 14.23
N GLU A 86 8.14 1.53 14.69
CA GLU A 86 9.14 0.94 15.58
C GLU A 86 10.54 0.89 14.98
N HIS A 87 10.66 0.66 13.65
CA HIS A 87 11.94 0.53 12.97
C HIS A 87 12.47 1.85 12.38
N ASN A 88 11.67 2.91 12.44
CA ASN A 88 12.08 4.26 12.05
C ASN A 88 12.67 5.08 13.21
N LYS A 89 12.47 4.67 14.46
CA LYS A 89 12.83 5.47 15.66
C LYS A 89 14.28 5.95 15.66
N ASP A 90 15.22 5.08 15.28
CA ASP A 90 16.65 5.39 15.28
C ASP A 90 17.12 6.05 13.96
N GLN A 91 16.28 6.03 12.93
CA GLN A 91 16.59 6.54 11.60
C GLN A 91 16.01 7.94 11.38
N ASN A 92 14.87 8.22 12.00
CA ASN A 92 14.14 9.49 11.90
C ASN A 92 13.84 9.90 10.45
N HIS A 93 13.46 8.90 9.59
CA HIS A 93 13.05 9.18 8.23
C HIS A 93 11.67 9.85 8.23
N ASN A 94 11.45 10.75 7.28
CA ASN A 94 10.12 11.23 6.94
C ASN A 94 9.45 10.20 6.01
N ILE A 95 8.51 9.41 6.57
CA ILE A 95 7.92 8.28 5.86
C ILE A 95 6.60 8.67 5.22
N HIS A 96 6.47 8.37 3.92
CA HIS A 96 5.29 8.58 3.10
C HIS A 96 4.77 7.24 2.58
N PHE A 97 3.52 6.93 2.89
CA PHE A 97 2.85 5.75 2.33
C PHE A 97 1.99 6.13 1.15
N PHE A 98 2.14 5.42 0.05
CA PHE A 98 1.16 5.44 -1.03
C PHE A 98 -0.05 4.59 -0.61
N ASN A 99 -1.27 5.13 -0.80
CA ASN A 99 -2.42 4.26 -0.81
C ASN A 99 -2.48 3.48 -2.13
N LEU A 100 -3.37 2.49 -2.21
CA LEU A 100 -3.46 1.62 -3.38
C LEU A 100 -4.28 2.31 -4.48
N PRO A 101 -3.86 2.22 -5.75
CA PRO A 101 -4.67 2.66 -6.86
C PRO A 101 -5.96 1.83 -6.97
N ALA A 102 -6.99 2.39 -7.59
CA ALA A 102 -8.22 1.66 -7.89
C ALA A 102 -7.91 0.47 -8.81
N PRO A 103 -8.47 -0.73 -8.56
CA PRO A 103 -8.18 -1.91 -9.36
C PRO A 103 -8.79 -1.80 -10.76
N VAL A 104 -8.10 -2.32 -11.75
CA VAL A 104 -8.66 -2.43 -13.11
C VAL A 104 -9.71 -3.52 -13.13
N TYR A 105 -10.85 -3.27 -13.77
CA TYR A 105 -11.88 -4.28 -13.97
C TYR A 105 -11.36 -5.37 -14.91
N ASP A 106 -11.27 -6.61 -14.42
CA ASP A 106 -10.84 -7.75 -15.23
C ASP A 106 -12.06 -8.47 -15.85
N LYS A 107 -12.19 -8.36 -17.17
CA LYS A 107 -13.28 -8.99 -17.93
C LYS A 107 -13.28 -10.53 -17.87
N LYS A 108 -12.15 -11.13 -17.46
CA LYS A 108 -12.01 -12.60 -17.31
C LYS A 108 -12.55 -13.09 -15.97
N LEU A 109 -12.75 -12.19 -15.00
CA LEU A 109 -13.27 -12.52 -13.68
C LEU A 109 -14.77 -12.25 -13.60
N ASP A 110 -15.44 -13.01 -12.74
CA ASP A 110 -16.84 -12.78 -12.38
C ASP A 110 -17.03 -11.37 -11.79
N LYS A 111 -18.24 -10.80 -11.99
CA LYS A 111 -18.59 -9.46 -11.47
C LYS A 111 -18.46 -9.36 -9.95
N VAL A 112 -18.83 -10.43 -9.24
CA VAL A 112 -18.74 -10.47 -7.77
C VAL A 112 -17.27 -10.47 -7.32
N ILE A 113 -16.41 -11.20 -8.01
CA ILE A 113 -14.96 -11.23 -7.73
C ILE A 113 -14.34 -9.85 -7.95
N ASN A 114 -14.67 -9.19 -9.07
CA ASN A 114 -14.22 -7.82 -9.33
C ASN A 114 -14.71 -6.83 -8.26
N ALA A 115 -16.00 -6.89 -7.90
CA ALA A 115 -16.57 -6.02 -6.88
C ALA A 115 -15.90 -6.22 -5.50
N ASN A 116 -15.61 -7.47 -5.13
CA ASN A 116 -14.89 -7.78 -3.90
C ASN A 116 -13.48 -7.21 -3.91
N ALA A 117 -12.76 -7.28 -5.03
CA ALA A 117 -11.43 -6.69 -5.16
C ALA A 117 -11.47 -5.15 -5.00
N ALA A 118 -12.43 -4.49 -5.66
CA ALA A 118 -12.59 -3.03 -5.54
C ALA A 118 -12.94 -2.62 -4.10
N ASN A 119 -13.86 -3.33 -3.45
CA ASN A 119 -14.20 -3.08 -2.06
C ASN A 119 -13.01 -3.33 -1.11
N THR A 120 -12.22 -4.37 -1.35
CA THR A 120 -11.03 -4.69 -0.53
C THR A 120 -9.99 -3.57 -0.62
N VAL A 121 -9.74 -3.02 -1.82
CA VAL A 121 -8.84 -1.87 -2.00
C VAL A 121 -9.39 -0.62 -1.30
N ALA A 122 -10.68 -0.32 -1.45
CA ALA A 122 -11.31 0.82 -0.78
C ALA A 122 -11.21 0.72 0.75
N LEU A 123 -11.49 -0.46 1.32
CA LEU A 123 -11.35 -0.73 2.76
C LEU A 123 -9.89 -0.59 3.23
N PHE A 124 -8.93 -1.13 2.47
CA PHE A 124 -7.52 -1.00 2.82
C PHE A 124 -7.10 0.48 2.87
N ASN A 125 -7.46 1.25 1.86
CA ASN A 125 -7.15 2.67 1.80
C ASN A 125 -7.82 3.49 2.90
N MET A 126 -9.08 3.16 3.22
CA MET A 126 -9.81 3.77 4.35
C MET A 126 -9.08 3.51 5.68
N PHE A 127 -8.73 2.27 5.98
CA PHE A 127 -8.02 1.94 7.21
C PHE A 127 -6.60 2.52 7.23
N LEU A 128 -5.91 2.56 6.08
CA LEU A 128 -4.61 3.22 5.97
C LEU A 128 -4.71 4.71 6.35
N ALA A 129 -5.67 5.44 5.78
CA ALA A 129 -5.89 6.85 6.10
C ALA A 129 -6.25 7.07 7.58
N GLN A 130 -7.06 6.19 8.18
CA GLN A 130 -7.46 6.28 9.59
C GLN A 130 -6.29 6.04 10.56
N HIS A 131 -5.39 5.11 10.24
CA HIS A 131 -4.34 4.71 11.18
C HIS A 131 -3.01 5.43 10.96
N ILE A 132 -2.75 5.95 9.76
CA ILE A 132 -1.46 6.56 9.42
C ILE A 132 -1.15 7.79 10.29
N VAL A 133 -2.17 8.58 10.60
CA VAL A 133 -2.06 9.80 11.43
C VAL A 133 -1.61 9.51 12.88
N LEU A 134 -1.71 8.25 13.34
CA LEU A 134 -1.28 7.85 14.67
C LEU A 134 0.23 7.56 14.74
N HIS A 135 0.93 7.64 13.63
CA HIS A 135 2.34 7.23 13.52
C HIS A 135 3.26 8.32 12.95
N ASP A 136 2.76 9.54 12.80
CA ASP A 136 3.55 10.66 12.24
C ASP A 136 4.05 10.36 10.82
N PHE A 137 3.23 9.63 10.03
CA PHE A 137 3.50 9.30 8.65
C PHE A 137 2.60 10.10 7.71
N ASN A 138 3.07 10.33 6.50
CA ASN A 138 2.32 11.02 5.48
C ASN A 138 1.62 10.06 4.53
N LEU A 139 0.44 10.43 4.04
CA LEU A 139 -0.31 9.68 3.04
C LEU A 139 -0.24 10.36 1.69
N ILE A 140 0.21 9.64 0.67
CA ILE A 140 0.12 10.06 -0.73
C ILE A 140 -1.09 9.36 -1.35
N ASP A 141 -2.11 10.15 -1.65
CA ASP A 141 -3.37 9.65 -2.17
C ASP A 141 -3.32 9.48 -3.69
N VAL A 142 -2.98 8.26 -4.12
CA VAL A 142 -3.00 7.82 -5.53
C VAL A 142 -4.40 7.38 -5.95
N TYR A 143 -5.19 6.86 -5.00
CA TYR A 143 -6.52 6.33 -5.28
C TYR A 143 -7.43 7.37 -5.93
N LYS A 144 -7.44 8.61 -5.42
CA LYS A 144 -8.30 9.69 -5.92
C LYS A 144 -8.08 10.01 -7.41
N PHE A 145 -6.88 9.80 -7.94
CA PHE A 145 -6.58 10.05 -9.35
C PHE A 145 -6.90 8.85 -10.25
N THR A 146 -6.96 7.67 -9.67
CA THR A 146 -7.13 6.42 -10.41
C THR A 146 -8.55 5.89 -10.38
N VAL A 147 -9.37 6.28 -9.39
CA VAL A 147 -10.72 5.76 -9.23
C VAL A 147 -11.71 6.38 -10.22
N GLY A 148 -12.51 5.52 -10.86
CA GLY A 148 -13.67 5.88 -11.67
C GLY A 148 -15.00 5.74 -10.91
N LYS A 149 -16.11 5.92 -11.61
CA LYS A 149 -17.46 6.01 -11.01
C LYS A 149 -17.90 4.78 -10.20
N ASN A 150 -17.36 3.60 -10.50
CA ASN A 150 -17.80 2.34 -9.88
C ASN A 150 -16.75 1.74 -8.93
N GLY A 151 -15.80 2.53 -8.45
CA GLY A 151 -14.72 2.06 -7.58
C GLY A 151 -13.59 1.32 -8.32
N PHE A 152 -13.72 1.15 -9.64
CA PHE A 152 -12.67 0.62 -10.50
C PHE A 152 -11.82 1.73 -11.10
N SER A 153 -10.67 1.33 -11.65
CA SER A 153 -9.80 2.26 -12.37
C SER A 153 -10.55 3.01 -13.49
N ASN A 154 -10.25 4.30 -13.60
CA ASN A 154 -10.62 5.11 -14.76
C ASN A 154 -9.78 4.78 -16.00
N ASN A 155 -8.80 3.88 -15.89
CA ASN A 155 -7.84 3.45 -16.92
C ASN A 155 -6.94 4.55 -17.49
N PHE A 156 -6.93 5.75 -16.92
CA PHE A 156 -6.13 6.86 -17.45
C PHE A 156 -4.64 6.70 -17.12
N PHE A 157 -4.34 6.19 -15.92
CA PHE A 157 -2.97 6.05 -15.44
C PHE A 157 -2.45 4.60 -15.47
N HIS A 158 -3.30 3.60 -15.67
CA HIS A 158 -2.86 2.21 -15.74
C HIS A 158 -2.27 1.88 -17.12
N ILE A 159 -1.12 1.20 -17.12
CA ILE A 159 -0.48 0.64 -18.33
C ILE A 159 -0.85 -0.83 -18.53
N ASP A 160 -1.23 -1.50 -17.46
CA ASP A 160 -1.78 -2.86 -17.42
C ASP A 160 -2.73 -2.99 -16.21
N ASN A 161 -3.12 -4.22 -15.86
CA ASN A 161 -4.06 -4.46 -14.76
C ASN A 161 -3.50 -4.12 -13.36
N ARG A 162 -2.22 -3.75 -13.23
CA ARG A 162 -1.54 -3.61 -11.92
C ARG A 162 -0.61 -2.40 -11.83
N HIS A 163 0.02 -2.00 -12.93
CA HIS A 163 1.05 -0.99 -12.93
C HIS A 163 0.54 0.37 -13.42
N LEU A 164 1.01 1.41 -12.74
CA LEU A 164 0.72 2.78 -13.10
C LEU A 164 1.78 3.34 -14.07
N SER A 165 1.34 4.15 -15.00
CA SER A 165 2.20 4.95 -15.85
C SER A 165 2.95 6.00 -15.02
N PRO A 166 4.21 6.33 -15.38
CA PRO A 166 4.93 7.46 -14.79
C PRO A 166 4.19 8.80 -14.84
N LYS A 167 3.20 8.96 -15.71
CA LYS A 167 2.34 10.16 -15.79
C LYS A 167 1.64 10.48 -14.47
N ILE A 168 1.38 9.48 -13.60
CA ILE A 168 0.78 9.70 -12.28
C ILE A 168 1.65 10.60 -11.39
N ILE A 169 2.97 10.63 -11.63
CA ILE A 169 3.91 11.42 -10.83
C ILE A 169 3.55 12.89 -10.87
N THR A 170 3.12 13.40 -12.02
CA THR A 170 2.72 14.82 -12.16
C THR A 170 1.55 15.18 -11.24
N GLU A 171 0.63 14.23 -11.02
CA GLU A 171 -0.54 14.43 -10.17
C GLU A 171 -0.22 14.32 -8.67
N ILE A 172 0.72 13.44 -8.31
CA ILE A 172 1.09 13.23 -6.90
C ILE A 172 2.19 14.17 -6.40
N GLU A 173 3.01 14.72 -7.31
CA GLU A 173 4.12 15.63 -6.96
C GLU A 173 3.70 16.82 -6.08
N PRO A 174 2.54 17.48 -6.31
CA PRO A 174 2.08 18.56 -5.42
C PRO A 174 1.83 18.10 -3.98
N GLN A 175 1.42 16.84 -3.77
CA GLN A 175 1.23 16.30 -2.43
C GLN A 175 2.59 16.15 -1.71
N ILE A 176 3.64 15.76 -2.44
CA ILE A 176 4.99 15.57 -1.89
C ILE A 176 5.64 16.92 -1.55
N ARG A 177 5.41 17.95 -2.38
CA ARG A 177 6.01 19.28 -2.18
C ARG A 177 5.38 20.08 -1.04
N ASN A 178 4.15 19.75 -0.66
CA ASN A 178 3.39 20.46 0.38
C ASN A 178 3.47 19.79 1.77
N MET A 179 4.28 18.77 1.91
CA MET A 179 4.60 18.06 3.15
C MET A 179 5.92 18.58 3.73
#